data_d6c8e72a3ade192a5f58e5bc537eb17c
#
_entry.id   d6c8e72a3ade192a5f58e5bc537eb17c
#
_cell.length_a   1.000
_cell.length_b   1.000
_cell.length_c   1.000
_cell.angle_alpha   90.00
_cell.angle_beta   90.00
_cell.angle_gamma   90.00
#
_symmetry.space_group_name_H-M   'P 1'
#
loop_
_entity.id
_entity.type
_entity.pdbx_description
1 polymer ?
#
loop_
_entity_poly.entity_id
_entity_poly.type
_entity_poly.pdbx_seq_one_letter_code
_entity_poly.pdbx_strand_id
1 'polypeptide(L)'
;PIALEYLDNANNEESYFKTFEEIINTKFLNKELVNYFEKHFGFSFLDIKWKISPEKVNQIVSSVFDSLIRQISVVLNQFQCDYVVLSGKLASLESFENIFRKYLTASPSNIINLNNYWVGRWYPFADNKGYIDDPKTIVSVGSIIALMSGKLRKIKDLKIDTENLSKKIVSTADFIIKNDENVKQII
;
A
#
# COMPACT_ATOMS: atom_id res chain seq x y z
N PRO A 1 -17.12 4.06 -0.86
CA PRO A 1 -17.42 2.93 -1.76
C PRO A 1 -16.82 3.12 -3.14
N ILE A 2 -17.13 4.21 -3.88
CA ILE A 2 -16.63 4.44 -5.26
C ILE A 2 -15.10 4.40 -5.34
N ALA A 3 -14.40 5.11 -4.43
CA ALA A 3 -12.94 5.13 -4.40
C ALA A 3 -12.34 3.73 -4.14
N LEU A 4 -12.97 2.93 -3.29
CA LEU A 4 -12.55 1.55 -3.05
C LEU A 4 -12.74 0.67 -4.28
N GLU A 5 -13.89 0.82 -4.97
CA GLU A 5 -14.14 0.10 -6.22
C GLU A 5 -13.08 0.39 -7.27
N TYR A 6 -12.66 1.67 -7.41
CA TYR A 6 -11.57 2.05 -8.30
C TYR A 6 -10.23 1.41 -7.89
N LEU A 7 -9.91 1.43 -6.59
CA LEU A 7 -8.65 0.88 -6.08
C LEU A 7 -8.58 -0.65 -6.19
N ASP A 8 -9.69 -1.33 -5.90
CA ASP A 8 -9.74 -2.80 -5.95
C ASP A 8 -9.65 -3.34 -7.38
N ASN A 9 -10.00 -2.51 -8.36
CA ASN A 9 -9.96 -2.87 -9.78
C ASN A 9 -8.87 -2.12 -10.58
N ALA A 10 -7.96 -1.44 -9.90
CA ALA A 10 -6.91 -0.64 -10.55
C ALA A 10 -5.92 -1.47 -11.39
N ASN A 11 -5.77 -2.76 -11.08
CA ASN A 11 -4.90 -3.68 -11.80
C ASN A 11 -5.63 -4.50 -12.88
N ASN A 12 -6.91 -4.24 -13.13
CA ASN A 12 -7.63 -4.88 -14.22
C ASN A 12 -7.12 -4.36 -15.58
N GLU A 13 -7.25 -5.17 -16.62
CA GLU A 13 -6.80 -4.80 -17.98
C GLU A 13 -7.80 -3.88 -18.68
N GLU A 14 -9.10 -4.06 -18.42
CA GLU A 14 -10.17 -3.38 -19.14
C GLU A 14 -11.02 -2.47 -18.26
N SER A 15 -11.51 -1.39 -18.85
CA SER A 15 -12.51 -0.53 -18.24
C SER A 15 -13.90 -1.18 -18.31
N TYR A 16 -14.67 -1.01 -17.25
CA TYR A 16 -16.04 -1.49 -17.19
C TYR A 16 -16.99 -0.46 -16.58
N PHE A 17 -18.27 -0.71 -16.68
CA PHE A 17 -19.28 0.16 -16.09
C PHE A 17 -19.97 -0.55 -14.93
N LYS A 18 -20.19 0.19 -13.85
CA LYS A 18 -21.08 -0.19 -12.75
C LYS A 18 -22.10 0.89 -12.49
N THR A 19 -23.30 0.49 -12.11
CA THR A 19 -24.30 1.42 -11.60
C THR A 19 -23.95 1.87 -10.18
N PHE A 20 -24.52 2.99 -9.76
CA PHE A 20 -24.32 3.46 -8.41
C PHE A 20 -24.86 2.46 -7.37
N GLU A 21 -25.96 1.77 -7.70
CA GLU A 21 -26.56 0.71 -6.88
C GLU A 21 -25.57 -0.45 -6.64
N GLU A 22 -24.84 -0.86 -7.68
CA GLU A 22 -23.86 -1.96 -7.57
C GLU A 22 -22.62 -1.61 -6.73
N ILE A 23 -22.29 -0.31 -6.63
CA ILE A 23 -21.08 0.15 -5.92
C ILE A 23 -21.37 0.44 -4.44
N ILE A 24 -22.56 0.92 -4.12
CA ILE A 24 -22.91 1.34 -2.76
C ILE A 24 -23.84 0.34 -2.08
N ASN A 25 -23.68 0.24 -0.79
CA ASN A 25 -24.63 -0.54 0.02
C ASN A 25 -25.91 0.27 0.22
N THR A 26 -26.96 -0.07 -0.56
CA THR A 26 -28.25 0.63 -0.58
C THR A 26 -28.98 0.63 0.79
N LYS A 27 -28.59 -0.27 1.71
CA LYS A 27 -29.17 -0.30 3.07
C LYS A 27 -28.93 0.99 3.87
N PHE A 28 -27.91 1.75 3.53
CA PHE A 28 -27.56 3.00 4.18
C PHE A 28 -28.05 4.24 3.45
N LEU A 29 -28.76 4.07 2.34
CA LEU A 29 -29.31 5.18 1.58
C LEU A 29 -30.61 5.70 2.21
N ASN A 30 -30.70 7.02 2.29
CA ASN A 30 -31.94 7.68 2.65
C ASN A 30 -32.93 7.56 1.48
N LYS A 31 -34.04 6.85 1.71
CA LYS A 31 -35.09 6.67 0.70
C LYS A 31 -35.72 7.98 0.24
N GLU A 32 -35.79 8.98 1.12
CA GLU A 32 -36.29 10.31 0.77
C GLU A 32 -35.42 11.00 -0.26
N LEU A 33 -34.09 10.80 -0.18
CA LEU A 33 -33.14 11.34 -1.15
C LEU A 33 -33.33 10.68 -2.54
N VAL A 34 -33.50 9.36 -2.58
CA VAL A 34 -33.78 8.63 -3.82
C VAL A 34 -35.07 9.15 -4.47
N ASN A 35 -36.13 9.21 -3.71
CA ASN A 35 -37.46 9.71 -4.17
C ASN A 35 -37.38 11.18 -4.61
N TYR A 36 -36.58 12.01 -3.93
CA TYR A 36 -36.38 13.40 -4.33
C TYR A 36 -35.76 13.51 -5.72
N PHE A 37 -34.70 12.72 -5.99
CA PHE A 37 -34.08 12.73 -7.30
C PHE A 37 -35.01 12.24 -8.40
N GLU A 38 -35.73 11.15 -8.18
CA GLU A 38 -36.70 10.62 -9.15
C GLU A 38 -37.80 11.65 -9.47
N LYS A 39 -38.32 12.30 -8.44
CA LYS A 39 -39.39 13.29 -8.60
C LYS A 39 -38.94 14.56 -9.32
N HIS A 40 -37.74 15.05 -9.04
CA HIS A 40 -37.29 16.35 -9.54
C HIS A 40 -36.50 16.28 -10.83
N PHE A 41 -35.82 15.16 -11.07
CA PHE A 41 -34.93 14.99 -12.24
C PHE A 41 -35.44 13.93 -13.22
N GLY A 42 -36.47 13.16 -12.88
CA GLY A 42 -37.06 12.14 -13.75
C GLY A 42 -36.21 10.90 -13.97
N PHE A 43 -35.17 10.70 -13.17
CA PHE A 43 -34.31 9.50 -13.22
C PHE A 43 -33.85 9.13 -11.81
N SER A 44 -33.61 7.83 -11.61
CA SER A 44 -32.99 7.36 -10.38
C SER A 44 -31.46 7.58 -10.42
N PHE A 45 -30.89 8.22 -9.40
CA PHE A 45 -29.44 8.37 -9.33
C PHE A 45 -28.73 7.02 -9.14
N LEU A 46 -29.46 5.99 -8.68
CA LEU A 46 -28.94 4.63 -8.54
C LEU A 46 -28.58 4.00 -9.90
N ASP A 47 -29.27 4.41 -10.97
CA ASP A 47 -29.04 3.91 -12.32
C ASP A 47 -27.88 4.60 -13.04
N ILE A 48 -27.27 5.63 -12.43
CA ILE A 48 -26.13 6.33 -13.00
C ILE A 48 -24.98 5.35 -13.16
N LYS A 49 -24.51 5.21 -14.40
CA LYS A 49 -23.39 4.35 -14.74
C LYS A 49 -22.06 5.08 -14.58
N TRP A 50 -21.20 4.48 -13.80
CA TRP A 50 -19.83 4.94 -13.58
C TRP A 50 -18.86 4.09 -14.40
N LYS A 51 -18.03 4.75 -15.19
CA LYS A 51 -16.93 4.08 -15.88
C LYS A 51 -15.77 3.90 -14.93
N ILE A 52 -15.47 2.66 -14.57
CA ILE A 52 -14.28 2.29 -13.81
C ILE A 52 -13.16 2.06 -14.83
N SER A 53 -12.16 2.93 -14.82
CA SER A 53 -11.02 2.87 -15.73
C SER A 53 -9.73 2.68 -14.94
N PRO A 54 -9.11 1.50 -15.00
CA PRO A 54 -7.81 1.23 -14.37
C PRO A 54 -6.72 2.19 -14.85
N GLU A 55 -6.69 2.51 -16.14
CA GLU A 55 -5.74 3.46 -16.69
C GLU A 55 -5.82 4.84 -16.02
N LYS A 56 -7.05 5.34 -15.82
CA LYS A 56 -7.26 6.63 -15.15
C LYS A 56 -6.81 6.59 -13.69
N VAL A 57 -7.02 5.47 -12.99
CA VAL A 57 -6.51 5.29 -11.63
C VAL A 57 -4.99 5.34 -11.63
N ASN A 58 -4.34 4.61 -12.53
CA ASN A 58 -2.89 4.58 -12.64
C ASN A 58 -2.29 5.95 -12.97
N GLN A 59 -2.95 6.75 -13.82
CA GLN A 59 -2.56 8.13 -14.10
C GLN A 59 -2.66 9.02 -12.84
N ILE A 60 -3.74 8.90 -12.08
CA ILE A 60 -3.94 9.65 -10.84
C ILE A 60 -2.88 9.25 -9.82
N VAL A 61 -2.66 7.95 -9.59
CA VAL A 61 -1.64 7.44 -8.68
C VAL A 61 -0.27 7.98 -9.05
N SER A 62 0.09 7.92 -10.33
CA SER A 62 1.36 8.45 -10.82
C SER A 62 1.48 9.95 -10.59
N SER A 63 0.45 10.73 -10.89
CA SER A 63 0.48 12.18 -10.72
C SER A 63 0.63 12.62 -9.26
N VAL A 64 0.04 11.88 -8.33
CA VAL A 64 0.07 12.19 -6.89
C VAL A 64 1.37 11.73 -6.25
N PHE A 65 1.85 10.53 -6.60
CA PHE A 65 2.95 9.88 -5.89
C PHE A 65 4.32 10.02 -6.55
N ASP A 66 4.41 10.36 -7.84
CA ASP A 66 5.69 10.40 -8.57
C ASP A 66 6.74 11.30 -7.86
N SER A 67 6.35 12.52 -7.49
CA SER A 67 7.26 13.45 -6.81
C SER A 67 7.70 12.95 -5.43
N LEU A 68 6.77 12.41 -4.64
CA LEU A 68 7.04 11.88 -3.30
C LEU A 68 7.97 10.67 -3.37
N ILE A 69 7.64 9.71 -4.24
CA ILE A 69 8.44 8.48 -4.37
C ILE A 69 9.83 8.80 -4.92
N ARG A 70 9.94 9.76 -5.84
CA ARG A 70 11.24 10.24 -6.31
C ARG A 70 12.11 10.74 -5.16
N GLN A 71 11.56 11.55 -4.26
CA GLN A 71 12.30 12.06 -3.10
C GLN A 71 12.71 10.93 -2.14
N ILE A 72 11.80 10.02 -1.85
CA ILE A 72 12.09 8.84 -1.03
C ILE A 72 13.18 7.99 -1.67
N SER A 73 13.12 7.78 -2.99
CA SER A 73 14.10 6.98 -3.73
C SER A 73 15.50 7.59 -3.70
N VAL A 74 15.61 8.93 -3.70
CA VAL A 74 16.92 9.60 -3.52
C VAL A 74 17.53 9.22 -2.17
N VAL A 75 16.74 9.24 -1.11
CA VAL A 75 17.21 8.85 0.24
C VAL A 75 17.59 7.37 0.26
N LEU A 76 16.73 6.49 -0.25
CA LEU A 76 16.99 5.05 -0.27
C LEU A 76 18.25 4.69 -1.08
N ASN A 77 18.49 5.38 -2.21
CA ASN A 77 19.68 5.18 -3.02
C ASN A 77 20.97 5.60 -2.27
N GLN A 78 20.89 6.66 -1.44
CA GLN A 78 22.02 7.08 -0.60
C GLN A 78 22.34 6.05 0.49
N PHE A 79 21.34 5.38 1.05
CA PHE A 79 21.54 4.32 2.04
C PHE A 79 22.03 3.00 1.43
N GLN A 80 22.10 2.88 0.12
CA GLN A 80 22.54 1.66 -0.59
C GLN A 80 21.82 0.40 -0.07
N CYS A 81 20.49 0.50 0.06
CA CYS A 81 19.68 -0.61 0.53
C CYS A 81 19.77 -1.81 -0.40
N ASP A 82 20.10 -2.99 0.13
CA ASP A 82 20.10 -4.24 -0.62
C ASP A 82 18.69 -4.66 -1.05
N TYR A 83 17.70 -4.40 -0.20
CA TYR A 83 16.30 -4.74 -0.44
C TYR A 83 15.39 -3.57 -0.06
N VAL A 84 14.34 -3.38 -0.85
CA VAL A 84 13.25 -2.44 -0.56
C VAL A 84 11.95 -3.24 -0.45
N VAL A 85 11.29 -3.16 0.68
CA VAL A 85 10.06 -3.90 0.95
C VAL A 85 8.88 -2.94 0.89
N LEU A 86 7.96 -3.19 -0.03
CA LEU A 86 6.72 -2.44 -0.19
C LEU A 86 5.58 -3.15 0.55
N SER A 87 4.87 -2.42 1.39
CA SER A 87 3.76 -2.93 2.19
C SER A 87 2.60 -1.93 2.24
N GLY A 88 1.44 -2.40 2.69
CA GLY A 88 0.24 -1.61 2.82
C GLY A 88 -0.60 -1.55 1.55
N LYS A 89 -1.78 -0.90 1.63
CA LYS A 89 -2.78 -0.92 0.54
C LYS A 89 -2.27 -0.30 -0.77
N LEU A 90 -1.44 0.73 -0.72
CA LEU A 90 -0.88 1.35 -1.94
C LEU A 90 0.07 0.42 -2.69
N ALA A 91 0.78 -0.46 -1.98
CA ALA A 91 1.66 -1.43 -2.62
C ALA A 91 0.89 -2.50 -3.42
N SER A 92 -0.44 -2.63 -3.27
CA SER A 92 -1.25 -3.47 -4.14
C SER A 92 -1.46 -2.89 -5.53
N LEU A 93 -1.16 -1.60 -5.74
CA LEU A 93 -1.27 -0.95 -7.03
C LEU A 93 0.02 -1.16 -7.82
N GLU A 94 -0.06 -1.79 -8.96
CA GLU A 94 1.08 -2.03 -9.85
C GLU A 94 1.75 -0.72 -10.27
N SER A 95 0.95 0.32 -10.54
CA SER A 95 1.45 1.65 -10.87
C SER A 95 2.31 2.26 -9.76
N PHE A 96 2.00 2.00 -8.50
CA PHE A 96 2.78 2.47 -7.35
C PHE A 96 4.16 1.79 -7.29
N GLU A 97 4.21 0.49 -7.48
CA GLU A 97 5.46 -0.27 -7.57
C GLU A 97 6.32 0.18 -8.75
N ASN A 98 5.70 0.43 -9.91
CA ASN A 98 6.37 0.88 -11.12
C ASN A 98 7.06 2.24 -10.93
N ILE A 99 6.51 3.15 -10.10
CA ILE A 99 7.18 4.43 -9.79
C ILE A 99 8.47 4.16 -8.97
N PHE A 100 8.45 3.24 -7.99
CA PHE A 100 9.68 2.86 -7.29
C PHE A 100 10.72 2.25 -8.22
N ARG A 101 10.31 1.34 -9.10
CA ARG A 101 11.20 0.72 -10.11
C ARG A 101 11.85 1.75 -11.03
N LYS A 102 11.18 2.86 -11.31
CA LYS A 102 11.68 3.96 -12.14
C LYS A 102 12.83 4.73 -11.47
N TYR A 103 12.80 4.91 -10.15
CA TYR A 103 13.70 5.81 -9.44
C TYR A 103 14.74 5.12 -8.55
N LEU A 104 14.52 3.85 -8.19
CA LEU A 104 15.48 3.09 -7.40
C LEU A 104 16.59 2.52 -8.29
N THR A 105 17.82 2.59 -7.78
CA THR A 105 19.00 1.96 -8.40
C THR A 105 19.11 0.47 -8.05
N ALA A 106 18.36 0.01 -7.07
CA ALA A 106 18.29 -1.39 -6.69
C ALA A 106 17.78 -2.26 -7.85
N SER A 107 18.27 -3.51 -7.93
CA SER A 107 17.74 -4.46 -8.89
C SER A 107 16.23 -4.62 -8.72
N PRO A 108 15.44 -4.72 -9.81
CA PRO A 108 13.99 -4.99 -9.71
C PRO A 108 13.64 -6.22 -8.87
N SER A 109 14.51 -7.24 -8.84
CA SER A 109 14.34 -8.43 -7.99
C SER A 109 14.48 -8.15 -6.49
N ASN A 110 15.08 -7.02 -6.13
CA ASN A 110 15.30 -6.62 -4.75
C ASN A 110 14.19 -5.71 -4.22
N ILE A 111 13.21 -5.35 -5.07
CA ILE A 111 11.99 -4.66 -4.65
C ILE A 111 10.93 -5.72 -4.37
N ILE A 112 10.67 -5.97 -3.10
CA ILE A 112 9.78 -7.02 -2.63
C ILE A 112 8.42 -6.40 -2.31
N ASN A 113 7.41 -6.77 -3.08
CA ASN A 113 6.02 -6.38 -2.80
C ASN A 113 5.33 -7.45 -1.96
N LEU A 114 4.95 -7.08 -0.74
CA LEU A 114 4.37 -8.03 0.22
C LEU A 114 2.92 -8.40 -0.10
N ASN A 115 2.21 -7.65 -0.93
CA ASN A 115 0.84 -8.01 -1.34
C ASN A 115 0.77 -9.28 -2.20
N ASN A 116 1.86 -9.63 -2.87
CA ASN A 116 1.95 -10.82 -3.73
C ASN A 116 3.09 -11.73 -3.29
N TYR A 117 3.51 -11.65 -2.03
CA TYR A 117 4.62 -12.44 -1.53
C TYR A 117 4.14 -13.80 -1.07
N TRP A 118 4.74 -14.85 -1.65
CA TRP A 118 4.44 -16.21 -1.25
C TRP A 118 5.14 -16.57 0.06
N VAL A 119 4.38 -16.95 1.07
CA VAL A 119 4.85 -17.32 2.41
C VAL A 119 4.57 -18.76 2.75
N GLY A 120 3.73 -19.43 1.97
CA GLY A 120 3.28 -20.77 2.27
C GLY A 120 2.22 -20.84 3.37
N ARG A 121 1.89 -22.08 3.79
CA ARG A 121 0.78 -22.33 4.72
C ARG A 121 1.07 -22.05 6.19
N TRP A 122 2.31 -21.74 6.53
CA TRP A 122 2.67 -21.43 7.92
C TRP A 122 2.17 -20.06 8.38
N TYR A 123 1.95 -19.15 7.43
CA TYR A 123 1.51 -17.80 7.72
C TYR A 123 0.01 -17.78 8.02
N PRO A 124 -0.43 -17.28 9.21
CA PRO A 124 -1.83 -17.40 9.66
C PRO A 124 -2.85 -16.69 8.77
N PHE A 125 -2.41 -15.68 8.02
CA PHE A 125 -3.23 -14.85 7.14
C PHE A 125 -2.81 -15.02 5.68
N ALA A 126 -2.38 -16.21 5.31
CA ALA A 126 -2.17 -16.57 3.91
C ALA A 126 -3.49 -16.91 3.25
N ASP A 127 -3.60 -16.61 1.96
CA ASP A 127 -4.69 -17.12 1.12
C ASP A 127 -4.56 -18.65 0.89
N ASN A 128 -5.52 -19.21 0.19
CA ASN A 128 -5.53 -20.67 -0.11
C ASN A 128 -4.33 -21.13 -0.95
N LYS A 129 -3.64 -20.20 -1.62
CA LYS A 129 -2.46 -20.46 -2.45
C LYS A 129 -1.14 -20.22 -1.69
N GLY A 130 -1.20 -19.65 -0.50
CA GLY A 130 -0.04 -19.36 0.34
C GLY A 130 0.55 -17.97 0.13
N TYR A 131 -0.18 -17.04 -0.46
CA TYR A 131 0.23 -15.63 -0.56
C TYR A 131 -0.34 -14.82 0.60
N ILE A 132 0.33 -13.74 0.94
CA ILE A 132 -0.16 -12.80 1.96
C ILE A 132 -1.43 -12.12 1.44
N ASP A 133 -2.55 -12.37 2.12
CA ASP A 133 -3.86 -11.81 1.74
C ASP A 133 -4.01 -10.35 2.24
N ASP A 134 -3.71 -10.09 3.51
CA ASP A 134 -3.69 -8.74 4.06
C ASP A 134 -2.29 -8.34 4.57
N PRO A 135 -1.57 -7.47 3.83
CA PRO A 135 -0.23 -7.01 4.21
C PRO A 135 -0.16 -6.28 5.56
N LYS A 136 -1.28 -5.78 6.09
CA LYS A 136 -1.31 -5.15 7.41
C LYS A 136 -1.00 -6.13 8.54
N THR A 137 -1.26 -7.42 8.32
CA THR A 137 -1.00 -8.48 9.30
C THR A 137 0.49 -8.77 9.49
N ILE A 138 1.34 -8.34 8.56
CA ILE A 138 2.78 -8.64 8.56
C ILE A 138 3.47 -8.10 9.80
N VAL A 139 3.15 -6.87 10.21
CA VAL A 139 3.74 -6.25 11.40
C VAL A 139 3.37 -7.04 12.66
N SER A 140 2.12 -7.47 12.79
CA SER A 140 1.65 -8.26 13.93
C SER A 140 2.31 -9.64 13.98
N VAL A 141 2.35 -10.33 12.86
CA VAL A 141 3.00 -11.65 12.75
C VAL A 141 4.50 -11.53 13.00
N GLY A 142 5.16 -10.54 12.42
CA GLY A 142 6.58 -10.28 12.63
C GLY A 142 6.91 -9.97 14.09
N SER A 143 6.07 -9.20 14.78
CA SER A 143 6.21 -8.89 16.19
C SER A 143 6.08 -10.14 17.08
N ILE A 144 5.15 -11.03 16.75
CA ILE A 144 4.99 -12.31 17.46
C ILE A 144 6.22 -13.20 17.24
N ILE A 145 6.71 -13.29 16.01
CA ILE A 145 7.92 -14.06 15.69
C ILE A 145 9.13 -13.51 16.46
N ALA A 146 9.29 -12.18 16.49
CA ALA A 146 10.35 -11.54 17.23
C ALA A 146 10.27 -11.82 18.74
N LEU A 147 9.08 -11.78 19.32
CA LEU A 147 8.84 -12.13 20.71
C LEU A 147 9.18 -13.60 21.00
N MET A 148 8.72 -14.49 20.14
CA MET A 148 8.94 -15.94 20.27
C MET A 148 10.42 -16.32 20.10
N SER A 149 11.12 -15.67 19.20
CA SER A 149 12.55 -15.89 18.97
C SER A 149 13.41 -15.27 20.09
N GLY A 150 13.16 -14.03 20.46
CA GLY A 150 13.94 -13.28 21.44
C GLY A 150 13.63 -13.67 22.87
N LYS A 151 12.51 -13.16 23.41
CA LYS A 151 12.15 -13.35 24.83
C LYS A 151 11.78 -14.78 25.19
N LEU A 152 10.98 -15.44 24.38
CA LEU A 152 10.43 -16.76 24.71
C LEU A 152 11.35 -17.91 24.27
N ARG A 153 12.32 -17.66 23.40
CA ARG A 153 13.25 -18.67 22.84
C ARG A 153 12.55 -19.92 22.32
N LYS A 154 11.33 -19.74 21.76
CA LYS A 154 10.50 -20.82 21.19
C LYS A 154 10.93 -21.22 19.77
N ILE A 155 11.58 -20.30 19.04
CA ILE A 155 12.13 -20.53 17.71
C ILE A 155 13.64 -20.61 17.86
N LYS A 156 14.20 -21.83 17.82
CA LYS A 156 15.60 -22.09 18.17
C LYS A 156 16.61 -21.52 17.17
N ASP A 157 16.28 -21.53 15.91
CA ASP A 157 17.22 -21.20 14.82
C ASP A 157 17.10 -19.75 14.32
N LEU A 158 16.18 -18.97 14.90
CA LEU A 158 16.00 -17.56 14.56
C LEU A 158 16.54 -16.67 15.69
N LYS A 159 17.60 -15.94 15.40
CA LYS A 159 18.16 -14.91 16.28
C LYS A 159 17.87 -13.54 15.68
N ILE A 160 17.20 -12.67 16.43
CA ILE A 160 16.98 -11.28 16.06
C ILE A 160 17.91 -10.43 16.91
N ASP A 161 18.91 -9.86 16.26
CA ASP A 161 19.89 -8.97 16.91
C ASP A 161 19.39 -7.53 16.86
N THR A 162 18.64 -7.16 17.90
CA THR A 162 18.07 -5.80 18.02
C THR A 162 19.12 -4.76 18.38
N GLU A 163 20.25 -5.15 19.01
CA GLU A 163 21.31 -4.21 19.37
C GLU A 163 22.10 -3.73 18.16
N ASN A 164 22.42 -4.65 17.26
CA ASN A 164 23.10 -4.29 16.01
C ASN A 164 22.16 -3.64 14.99
N LEU A 165 20.87 -3.96 15.04
CA LEU A 165 19.88 -3.30 14.20
C LEU A 165 19.79 -1.79 14.51
N SER A 166 19.74 -1.44 15.80
CA SER A 166 19.71 -0.04 16.24
C SER A 166 20.97 0.74 15.85
N LYS A 167 22.12 0.09 15.81
CA LYS A 167 23.39 0.73 15.40
C LYS A 167 23.48 0.97 13.89
N LYS A 168 22.82 0.16 13.07
CA LYS A 168 22.82 0.31 11.59
C LYS A 168 21.83 1.35 11.08
N ILE A 169 20.85 1.73 11.88
CA ILE A 169 19.84 2.75 11.53
C ILE A 169 20.35 4.18 11.83
N VAL A 170 21.61 4.33 12.19
CA VAL A 170 22.15 5.67 12.43
C VAL A 170 22.23 6.41 11.09
N SER A 171 21.45 7.47 10.96
CA SER A 171 21.60 8.46 9.90
C SER A 171 23.05 8.95 9.89
N THR A 172 23.62 9.15 8.71
CA THR A 172 24.91 9.80 8.55
C THR A 172 24.90 11.28 9.00
N ALA A 173 23.73 11.80 9.33
CA ALA A 173 23.55 13.12 9.89
C ALA A 173 23.46 13.03 11.41
N ASP A 174 24.30 13.79 12.10
CA ASP A 174 24.29 13.85 13.56
C ASP A 174 23.00 14.43 14.11
N PHE A 175 22.37 15.35 13.38
CA PHE A 175 21.13 16.01 13.80
C PHE A 175 20.22 16.32 12.62
N ILE A 176 18.91 16.19 12.83
CA ILE A 176 17.87 16.72 11.96
C ILE A 176 17.11 17.78 12.76
N ILE A 177 17.22 19.04 12.35
CA ILE A 177 16.45 20.13 12.95
C ILE A 177 15.27 20.44 12.04
N LYS A 178 14.06 20.33 12.56
CA LYS A 178 12.84 20.79 11.92
C LYS A 178 12.62 22.25 12.37
N ASN A 179 12.86 23.20 11.47
CA ASN A 179 12.33 24.55 11.62
C ASN A 179 10.94 24.61 10.94
N ASP A 180 10.07 25.50 11.40
CA ASP A 180 8.67 25.62 10.96
C ASP A 180 8.49 25.79 9.45
N GLU A 181 9.55 26.12 8.72
CA GLU A 181 9.51 26.31 7.26
C GLU A 181 10.40 25.34 6.46
N ASN A 182 11.41 24.69 7.07
CA ASN A 182 12.32 23.80 6.34
C ASN A 182 12.99 22.78 7.26
N VAL A 183 13.20 21.57 6.74
CA VAL A 183 14.06 20.58 7.38
C VAL A 183 15.49 20.80 6.92
N LYS A 184 16.38 21.19 7.83
CA LYS A 184 17.80 21.31 7.56
C LYS A 184 18.56 20.15 8.17
N GLN A 185 19.38 19.51 7.36
CA GLN A 185 20.37 18.55 7.80
C GLN A 185 21.64 19.29 8.17
N ILE A 186 22.14 19.08 9.38
CA ILE A 186 23.46 19.56 9.80
C ILE A 186 24.39 18.36 9.78
N ILE A 187 25.42 18.45 8.95
CA ILE A 187 26.48 17.46 8.80
C ILE A 187 27.55 17.76 9.84
#